data_5abcd38280381a0bcfb8c84543903092
#
_entry.id   5abcd38280381a0bcfb8c84543903092
#
_cell.length_a   1.000
_cell.length_b   1.000
_cell.length_c   1.000
_cell.angle_alpha   90.00
_cell.angle_beta   90.00
_cell.angle_gamma   90.00
#
_symmetry.space_group_name_H-M   'P 1'
#
loop_
_entity.id
_entity.type
_entity.pdbx_description
1 polymer ?
#
loop_
_entity_poly.entity_id
_entity_poly.type
_entity_poly.pdbx_seq_one_letter_code
_entity_poly.pdbx_strand_id
1 'polypeptide(L)'
;MPGYLFGATLTVVMEQDPDVHFIAVDVAAGDLTVDYSTYYDPTANVACLTFSEEQAGYLAGYAAVKDGYTKLGFLGGMAVPAVIRYGYGFVQGADAAAVELGTDIEINYTYGGQFYGTPETTAKMEGWYQAGTEVVFACGGGIYTSAVEAANKYGAKVIGVDVDQSYIDECIITSAMKQLQNVTETVLDALNTGSWDVYGGKVSNFSLAEGEYVGLPTDADSWRLTTFTVDEYTAVKDAIASGSIVVDNSSDSAVTPAVSEHTTANYIG
;
A
#
# COMPACT_ATOMS: atom_id res chain seq x y z
N MET A 1 -3.34 -7.58 16.75
CA MET A 1 -4.64 -7.33 16.08
C MET A 1 -4.36 -6.71 14.72
N PRO A 2 -4.44 -7.43 13.62
CA PRO A 2 -4.10 -6.91 12.30
C PRO A 2 -5.30 -6.33 11.56
N GLY A 3 -5.15 -5.10 11.08
CA GLY A 3 -6.10 -4.41 10.21
C GLY A 3 -7.07 -3.45 10.92
N TYR A 4 -7.40 -2.39 10.22
CA TYR A 4 -8.22 -1.27 10.73
C TYR A 4 -9.57 -1.69 11.32
N LEU A 5 -10.17 -2.78 10.83
CA LEU A 5 -11.46 -3.31 11.34
C LEU A 5 -11.40 -3.72 12.83
N PHE A 6 -10.21 -3.98 13.36
CA PHE A 6 -10.03 -4.28 14.78
C PHE A 6 -10.08 -3.03 15.68
N GLY A 7 -10.05 -1.84 15.14
CA GLY A 7 -10.11 -0.59 15.90
C GLY A 7 -11.34 -0.51 16.81
N ALA A 8 -12.53 -0.83 16.27
CA ALA A 8 -13.77 -0.84 17.06
C ALA A 8 -13.73 -1.86 18.22
N THR A 9 -13.18 -3.05 17.99
CA THR A 9 -13.02 -4.06 19.06
C THR A 9 -12.01 -3.60 20.08
N LEU A 10 -10.88 -3.05 19.62
CA LEU A 10 -9.81 -2.56 20.48
C LEU A 10 -10.30 -1.46 21.42
N THR A 11 -11.13 -0.53 20.93
CA THR A 11 -11.75 0.52 21.73
C THR A 11 -12.49 -0.01 22.97
N VAL A 12 -13.09 -1.21 22.85
CA VAL A 12 -13.81 -1.84 23.97
C VAL A 12 -12.87 -2.57 24.91
N VAL A 13 -11.96 -3.39 24.36
CA VAL A 13 -11.14 -4.30 25.19
C VAL A 13 -9.97 -3.60 25.88
N MET A 14 -9.46 -2.50 25.32
CA MET A 14 -8.32 -1.79 25.91
C MET A 14 -8.59 -1.22 27.30
N GLU A 15 -9.85 -0.87 27.60
CA GLU A 15 -10.28 -0.41 28.93
C GLU A 15 -10.69 -1.57 29.84
N GLN A 16 -11.22 -2.64 29.27
CA GLN A 16 -11.69 -3.82 30.03
C GLN A 16 -10.52 -4.64 30.56
N ASP A 17 -9.43 -4.73 29.80
CA ASP A 17 -8.27 -5.57 30.09
C ASP A 17 -6.97 -4.70 30.19
N PRO A 18 -6.85 -3.81 31.20
CA PRO A 18 -5.75 -2.84 31.27
C PRO A 18 -4.38 -3.50 31.51
N ASP A 19 -4.35 -4.73 32.01
CA ASP A 19 -3.14 -5.52 32.24
C ASP A 19 -2.66 -6.28 30.98
N VAL A 20 -3.44 -6.26 29.89
CA VAL A 20 -3.11 -6.88 28.61
C VAL A 20 -2.53 -5.86 27.66
N HIS A 21 -1.35 -6.15 27.09
CA HIS A 21 -0.76 -5.31 26.07
C HIS A 21 -1.29 -5.68 24.69
N PHE A 22 -1.79 -4.70 23.95
CA PHE A 22 -2.34 -4.87 22.60
C PHE A 22 -1.41 -4.23 21.58
N ILE A 23 -0.97 -5.00 20.61
CA ILE A 23 -0.28 -4.51 19.42
C ILE A 23 -1.29 -4.53 18.27
N ALA A 24 -1.64 -3.36 17.77
CA ALA A 24 -2.64 -3.15 16.72
C ALA A 24 -1.96 -2.67 15.42
N VAL A 25 -1.78 -3.59 14.49
CA VAL A 25 -1.11 -3.34 13.20
C VAL A 25 -2.14 -2.88 12.18
N ASP A 26 -1.83 -1.83 11.41
CA ASP A 26 -2.77 -1.15 10.51
C ASP A 26 -4.02 -0.60 11.22
N VAL A 27 -3.83 -0.05 12.41
CA VAL A 27 -4.87 0.66 13.15
C VAL A 27 -4.39 2.07 13.42
N ALA A 28 -5.08 3.05 12.84
CA ALA A 28 -4.84 4.47 13.05
C ALA A 28 -5.74 5.01 14.17
N ALA A 29 -5.48 6.25 14.62
CA ALA A 29 -6.32 6.91 15.62
C ALA A 29 -7.79 7.03 15.17
N GLY A 30 -8.04 7.26 13.87
CA GLY A 30 -9.38 7.35 13.31
C GLY A 30 -10.15 6.03 13.26
N ASP A 31 -9.50 4.89 13.52
CA ASP A 31 -10.13 3.57 13.56
C ASP A 31 -10.61 3.20 14.98
N LEU A 32 -10.16 3.93 16.01
CA LEU A 32 -10.56 3.71 17.40
C LEU A 32 -11.93 4.35 17.66
N THR A 33 -12.95 3.73 17.11
CA THR A 33 -14.35 4.17 17.21
C THR A 33 -15.29 2.97 17.06
N VAL A 34 -16.45 3.04 17.70
CA VAL A 34 -17.52 2.03 17.56
C VAL A 34 -18.70 2.54 16.73
N ASP A 35 -18.79 3.86 16.50
CA ASP A 35 -19.96 4.50 15.91
C ASP A 35 -19.63 5.60 14.87
N TYR A 36 -18.34 5.78 14.57
CA TYR A 36 -17.81 6.83 13.68
C TYR A 36 -18.21 8.27 14.07
N SER A 37 -18.60 8.47 15.32
CA SER A 37 -18.92 9.78 15.87
C SER A 37 -18.11 10.10 17.13
N THR A 38 -17.75 9.07 17.88
CA THR A 38 -16.92 9.16 19.08
C THR A 38 -15.59 8.44 18.81
N TYR A 39 -14.49 9.18 18.94
CA TYR A 39 -13.13 8.66 18.71
C TYR A 39 -12.39 8.60 20.04
N TYR A 40 -11.55 7.61 20.18
CA TYR A 40 -10.79 7.34 21.38
C TYR A 40 -9.28 7.40 21.10
N ASP A 41 -8.52 7.81 22.09
CA ASP A 41 -7.07 7.68 22.06
C ASP A 41 -6.66 6.28 22.55
N PRO A 42 -5.55 5.72 22.04
CA PRO A 42 -5.04 4.45 22.55
C PRO A 42 -4.64 4.59 24.03
N THR A 43 -5.12 3.69 24.87
CA THR A 43 -4.73 3.61 26.28
C THR A 43 -3.28 3.14 26.42
N ALA A 44 -2.65 3.35 27.60
CA ALA A 44 -1.24 3.05 27.81
C ALA A 44 -0.81 1.59 27.51
N ASN A 45 -1.77 0.65 27.49
CA ASN A 45 -1.57 -0.75 27.15
C ASN A 45 -1.76 -1.05 25.65
N VAL A 46 -1.97 -0.04 24.80
CA VAL A 46 -2.19 -0.21 23.35
C VAL A 46 -1.10 0.49 22.56
N ALA A 47 -0.49 -0.22 21.62
CA ALA A 47 0.37 0.32 20.59
C ALA A 47 -0.34 0.20 19.23
N CYS A 48 -0.71 1.32 18.62
CA CYS A 48 -1.25 1.38 17.26
C CYS A 48 -0.11 1.64 16.27
N LEU A 49 -0.01 0.81 15.23
CA LEU A 49 1.08 0.84 14.26
C LEU A 49 0.51 1.10 12.87
N THR A 50 1.03 2.11 12.20
CA THR A 50 0.68 2.49 10.81
C THR A 50 1.93 2.54 9.95
N PHE A 51 1.76 2.65 8.65
CA PHE A 51 2.86 2.67 7.70
C PHE A 51 2.75 3.86 6.74
N SER A 52 3.87 4.25 6.14
CA SER A 52 3.93 5.21 5.04
C SER A 52 3.66 4.48 3.72
N GLU A 53 2.40 4.07 3.51
CA GLU A 53 1.97 3.31 2.33
C GLU A 53 2.20 4.08 1.02
N GLU A 54 2.15 5.40 1.06
CA GLU A 54 2.45 6.27 -0.08
C GLU A 54 3.86 6.04 -0.63
N GLN A 55 4.82 5.70 0.25
CA GLN A 55 6.20 5.44 -0.17
C GLN A 55 6.31 4.11 -0.93
N ALA A 56 5.66 3.03 -0.46
CA ALA A 56 5.62 1.76 -1.16
C ALA A 56 4.83 1.87 -2.47
N GLY A 57 3.72 2.61 -2.48
CA GLY A 57 2.95 2.93 -3.68
C GLY A 57 3.79 3.67 -4.70
N TYR A 58 4.52 4.72 -4.27
CA TYR A 58 5.44 5.47 -5.13
C TYR A 58 6.47 4.57 -5.80
N LEU A 59 7.16 3.75 -4.99
CA LEU A 59 8.15 2.80 -5.50
C LEU A 59 7.57 1.83 -6.53
N ALA A 60 6.34 1.34 -6.32
CA ALA A 60 5.67 0.44 -7.25
C ALA A 60 5.28 1.11 -8.57
N GLY A 61 4.74 2.35 -8.51
CA GLY A 61 4.38 3.13 -9.69
C GLY A 61 5.62 3.53 -10.50
N TYR A 62 6.64 4.01 -9.82
CA TYR A 62 7.92 4.37 -10.43
C TYR A 62 8.55 3.16 -11.12
N ALA A 63 8.61 2.01 -10.43
CA ALA A 63 9.17 0.77 -10.96
C ALA A 63 8.42 0.27 -12.21
N ALA A 64 7.08 0.33 -12.20
CA ALA A 64 6.29 -0.10 -13.35
C ALA A 64 6.61 0.73 -14.61
N VAL A 65 6.67 2.06 -14.49
CA VAL A 65 6.97 2.93 -15.64
C VAL A 65 8.43 2.79 -16.09
N LYS A 66 9.38 2.67 -15.15
CA LYS A 66 10.80 2.42 -15.46
C LYS A 66 11.02 1.06 -16.13
N ASP A 67 10.16 0.08 -15.85
CA ASP A 67 10.18 -1.23 -16.52
C ASP A 67 9.52 -1.21 -17.91
N GLY A 68 8.94 -0.07 -18.33
CA GLY A 68 8.44 0.18 -19.67
C GLY A 68 6.92 0.11 -19.80
N TYR A 69 6.16 -0.07 -18.71
CA TYR A 69 4.70 -0.01 -18.75
C TYR A 69 4.22 1.43 -18.90
N THR A 70 3.29 1.66 -19.84
CA THR A 70 2.73 2.99 -20.11
C THR A 70 1.23 3.07 -19.86
N LYS A 71 0.55 1.93 -19.78
CA LYS A 71 -0.89 1.84 -19.46
C LYS A 71 -1.09 1.05 -18.17
N LEU A 72 -1.25 1.78 -17.09
CA LEU A 72 -1.33 1.24 -15.75
C LEU A 72 -2.77 1.24 -15.23
N GLY A 73 -3.01 0.46 -14.17
CA GLY A 73 -4.25 0.50 -13.42
C GLY A 73 -3.99 0.46 -11.91
N PHE A 74 -4.87 1.10 -11.15
CA PHE A 74 -4.96 0.94 -9.70
C PHE A 74 -6.35 0.44 -9.33
N LEU A 75 -6.40 -0.73 -8.70
CA LEU A 75 -7.61 -1.33 -8.14
C LEU A 75 -7.49 -1.33 -6.62
N GLY A 76 -8.04 -0.32 -5.95
CA GLY A 76 -8.14 -0.30 -4.49
C GLY A 76 -9.32 -1.14 -3.99
N GLY A 77 -9.21 -1.69 -2.79
CA GLY A 77 -10.35 -2.30 -2.11
C GLY A 77 -11.40 -1.25 -1.75
N MET A 78 -11.40 -0.79 -0.52
CA MET A 78 -12.20 0.35 -0.05
C MET A 78 -11.32 1.61 0.02
N ALA A 79 -11.93 2.79 -0.13
CA ALA A 79 -11.24 4.07 0.00
C ALA A 79 -10.96 4.42 1.49
N VAL A 80 -10.20 3.56 2.16
CA VAL A 80 -9.69 3.83 3.52
C VAL A 80 -8.30 4.47 3.46
N PRO A 81 -7.85 5.18 4.50
CA PRO A 81 -6.63 5.98 4.46
C PRO A 81 -5.39 5.24 3.92
N ALA A 82 -5.13 4.00 4.34
CA ALA A 82 -4.00 3.22 3.88
C ALA A 82 -4.06 2.90 2.37
N VAL A 83 -5.24 2.50 1.87
CA VAL A 83 -5.45 2.20 0.43
C VAL A 83 -5.35 3.46 -0.42
N ILE A 84 -5.84 4.60 0.09
CA ILE A 84 -5.71 5.91 -0.59
C ILE A 84 -4.23 6.29 -0.69
N ARG A 85 -3.45 6.19 0.40
CA ARG A 85 -2.01 6.47 0.39
C ARG A 85 -1.26 5.59 -0.59
N TYR A 86 -1.50 4.29 -0.61
CA TYR A 86 -0.92 3.39 -1.63
C TYR A 86 -1.21 3.86 -3.05
N GLY A 87 -2.48 4.13 -3.35
CA GLY A 87 -2.91 4.51 -4.69
C GLY A 87 -2.37 5.88 -5.11
N TYR A 88 -2.38 6.85 -4.21
CA TYR A 88 -1.86 8.19 -4.50
C TYR A 88 -0.33 8.19 -4.63
N GLY A 89 0.37 7.41 -3.79
CA GLY A 89 1.79 7.15 -3.96
C GLY A 89 2.09 6.53 -5.33
N PHE A 90 1.32 5.53 -5.74
CA PHE A 90 1.46 4.87 -7.05
C PHE A 90 1.35 5.86 -8.21
N VAL A 91 0.35 6.75 -8.18
CA VAL A 91 0.19 7.80 -9.20
C VAL A 91 1.38 8.75 -9.21
N GLN A 92 1.85 9.21 -8.04
CA GLN A 92 2.98 10.12 -7.91
C GLN A 92 4.29 9.49 -8.44
N GLY A 93 4.55 8.23 -8.09
CA GLY A 93 5.74 7.52 -8.55
C GLY A 93 5.73 7.25 -10.05
N ALA A 94 4.59 6.85 -10.59
CA ALA A 94 4.42 6.66 -12.03
C ALA A 94 4.62 7.97 -12.81
N ASP A 95 4.04 9.07 -12.32
CA ASP A 95 4.21 10.40 -12.91
C ASP A 95 5.68 10.87 -12.89
N ALA A 96 6.36 10.68 -11.77
CA ALA A 96 7.77 11.03 -11.64
C ALA A 96 8.66 10.28 -12.65
N ALA A 97 8.42 8.98 -12.83
CA ALA A 97 9.14 8.18 -13.82
C ALA A 97 8.78 8.58 -15.26
N ALA A 98 7.51 8.93 -15.53
CA ALA A 98 7.05 9.39 -16.83
C ALA A 98 7.75 10.72 -17.23
N VAL A 99 7.84 11.66 -16.29
CA VAL A 99 8.58 12.92 -16.48
C VAL A 99 10.07 12.66 -16.75
N GLU A 100 10.71 11.79 -15.96
CA GLU A 100 12.13 11.46 -16.11
C GLU A 100 12.43 10.85 -17.49
N LEU A 101 11.55 9.97 -17.97
CA LEU A 101 11.71 9.29 -19.26
C LEU A 101 11.19 10.12 -20.43
N GLY A 102 10.43 11.22 -20.20
CA GLY A 102 9.75 11.99 -21.24
C GLY A 102 8.73 11.13 -22.03
N THR A 103 8.03 10.23 -21.33
CA THR A 103 7.04 9.32 -21.91
C THR A 103 5.64 9.61 -21.37
N ASP A 104 4.63 9.46 -22.23
CA ASP A 104 3.25 9.64 -21.81
C ASP A 104 2.68 8.33 -21.27
N ILE A 105 2.00 8.42 -20.13
CA ILE A 105 1.37 7.29 -19.47
C ILE A 105 -0.12 7.53 -19.19
N GLU A 106 -0.87 6.44 -19.08
CA GLU A 106 -2.27 6.44 -18.69
C GLU A 106 -2.47 5.55 -17.46
N ILE A 107 -3.22 6.04 -16.47
CA ILE A 107 -3.54 5.29 -15.24
C ILE A 107 -5.05 5.25 -15.07
N ASN A 108 -5.65 4.06 -15.14
CA ASN A 108 -7.03 3.84 -14.73
C ASN A 108 -7.08 3.60 -13.23
N TYR A 109 -7.91 4.34 -12.49
CA TYR A 109 -7.97 4.31 -11.04
C TYR A 109 -9.39 4.04 -10.55
N THR A 110 -9.60 3.01 -9.72
CA THR A 110 -10.92 2.70 -9.14
C THR A 110 -10.81 2.01 -7.79
N TYR A 111 -11.90 2.07 -7.03
CA TYR A 111 -12.10 1.25 -5.83
C TYR A 111 -13.16 0.19 -6.10
N GLY A 112 -12.95 -1.02 -5.59
CA GLY A 112 -13.89 -2.14 -5.70
C GLY A 112 -15.02 -2.11 -4.67
N GLY A 113 -14.87 -1.28 -3.62
CA GLY A 113 -15.84 -1.17 -2.51
C GLY A 113 -15.77 -2.29 -1.46
N GLN A 114 -14.89 -3.27 -1.63
CA GLN A 114 -14.66 -4.40 -0.71
C GLN A 114 -13.23 -4.92 -0.82
N PHE A 115 -12.81 -5.79 0.14
CA PHE A 115 -11.47 -6.38 0.19
C PHE A 115 -11.41 -7.83 -0.30
N TYR A 116 -12.30 -8.22 -1.21
CA TYR A 116 -12.32 -9.54 -1.85
C TYR A 116 -12.71 -9.42 -3.32
N GLY A 117 -12.32 -10.42 -4.11
CA GLY A 117 -12.67 -10.46 -5.53
C GLY A 117 -14.14 -10.79 -5.76
N THR A 118 -14.72 -10.20 -6.80
CA THR A 118 -16.08 -10.49 -7.26
C THR A 118 -16.12 -10.62 -8.78
N PRO A 119 -17.15 -11.29 -9.32
CA PRO A 119 -17.32 -11.37 -10.79
C PRO A 119 -17.38 -9.99 -11.46
N GLU A 120 -17.98 -8.99 -10.80
CA GLU A 120 -18.08 -7.63 -11.30
C GLU A 120 -16.72 -6.96 -11.37
N THR A 121 -15.88 -7.14 -10.30
CA THR A 121 -14.51 -6.63 -10.28
C THR A 121 -13.65 -7.33 -11.32
N THR A 122 -13.78 -8.66 -11.47
CA THR A 122 -13.07 -9.42 -12.52
C THR A 122 -13.44 -8.91 -13.89
N ALA A 123 -14.73 -8.72 -14.19
CA ALA A 123 -15.19 -8.19 -15.48
C ALA A 123 -14.69 -6.76 -15.75
N LYS A 124 -14.60 -5.90 -14.70
CA LYS A 124 -14.01 -4.56 -14.84
C LYS A 124 -12.53 -4.66 -15.21
N MET A 125 -11.75 -5.53 -14.53
CA MET A 125 -10.33 -5.74 -14.86
C MET A 125 -10.13 -6.34 -16.24
N GLU A 126 -10.95 -7.30 -16.65
CA GLU A 126 -10.96 -7.82 -18.03
C GLU A 126 -11.17 -6.69 -19.05
N GLY A 127 -12.11 -5.79 -18.79
CA GLY A 127 -12.37 -4.64 -19.64
C GLY A 127 -11.15 -3.71 -19.77
N TRP A 128 -10.42 -3.47 -18.67
CA TRP A 128 -9.21 -2.67 -18.68
C TRP A 128 -8.08 -3.33 -19.49
N TYR A 129 -7.81 -4.61 -19.24
CA TYR A 129 -6.78 -5.34 -19.98
C TYR A 129 -7.13 -5.47 -21.47
N GLN A 130 -8.40 -5.69 -21.79
CA GLN A 130 -8.87 -5.69 -23.18
C GLN A 130 -8.69 -4.34 -23.86
N ALA A 131 -8.82 -3.22 -23.12
CA ALA A 131 -8.58 -1.87 -23.63
C ALA A 131 -7.09 -1.51 -23.69
N GLY A 132 -6.20 -2.41 -23.21
CA GLY A 132 -4.75 -2.27 -23.33
C GLY A 132 -4.03 -1.88 -22.04
N THR A 133 -4.70 -1.87 -20.88
CA THR A 133 -3.97 -1.78 -19.59
C THR A 133 -2.99 -2.95 -19.49
N GLU A 134 -1.76 -2.68 -19.10
CA GLU A 134 -0.66 -3.65 -19.13
C GLU A 134 -0.39 -4.24 -17.76
N VAL A 135 -0.51 -3.42 -16.71
CA VAL A 135 -0.28 -3.81 -15.32
C VAL A 135 -1.28 -3.12 -14.39
N VAL A 136 -1.83 -3.87 -13.42
CA VAL A 136 -2.74 -3.34 -12.40
C VAL A 136 -2.14 -3.55 -11.01
N PHE A 137 -2.03 -2.46 -10.23
CA PHE A 137 -1.75 -2.55 -8.81
C PHE A 137 -3.04 -2.88 -8.07
N ALA A 138 -3.13 -4.11 -7.53
CA ALA A 138 -4.29 -4.61 -6.81
C ALA A 138 -4.08 -4.44 -5.30
N CYS A 139 -4.63 -3.36 -4.73
CA CYS A 139 -4.38 -2.90 -3.37
C CYS A 139 -5.57 -3.15 -2.45
N GLY A 140 -5.49 -4.20 -1.64
CA GLY A 140 -6.45 -4.43 -0.54
C GLY A 140 -6.96 -5.86 -0.38
N GLY A 141 -6.45 -6.55 0.62
CA GLY A 141 -6.89 -7.89 1.03
C GLY A 141 -6.92 -8.89 -0.13
N GLY A 142 -8.06 -9.55 -0.32
CA GLY A 142 -8.26 -10.55 -1.36
C GLY A 142 -8.71 -10.01 -2.73
N ILE A 143 -8.79 -8.69 -2.94
CA ILE A 143 -9.27 -8.11 -4.22
C ILE A 143 -8.34 -8.46 -5.39
N TYR A 144 -7.08 -8.76 -5.10
CA TYR A 144 -6.11 -9.20 -6.10
C TYR A 144 -6.58 -10.41 -6.91
N THR A 145 -7.43 -11.27 -6.34
CA THR A 145 -7.92 -12.47 -7.03
C THR A 145 -8.64 -12.11 -8.34
N SER A 146 -9.41 -11.01 -8.36
CA SER A 146 -10.06 -10.52 -9.58
C SER A 146 -9.05 -9.98 -10.60
N ALA A 147 -8.02 -9.28 -10.15
CA ALA A 147 -6.97 -8.76 -11.04
C ALA A 147 -6.11 -9.88 -11.65
N VAL A 148 -5.73 -10.88 -10.84
CA VAL A 148 -4.95 -12.05 -11.27
C VAL A 148 -5.74 -12.89 -12.27
N GLU A 149 -7.03 -13.18 -11.98
CA GLU A 149 -7.89 -13.94 -12.90
C GLU A 149 -7.98 -13.25 -14.27
N ALA A 150 -8.23 -11.94 -14.27
CA ALA A 150 -8.29 -11.15 -15.50
C ALA A 150 -6.91 -11.08 -16.21
N ALA A 151 -5.83 -10.83 -15.46
CA ALA A 151 -4.47 -10.74 -16.01
C ALA A 151 -4.05 -12.02 -16.74
N ASN A 152 -4.32 -13.18 -16.14
CA ASN A 152 -4.01 -14.48 -16.74
C ASN A 152 -4.74 -14.72 -18.06
N LYS A 153 -5.97 -14.23 -18.17
CA LYS A 153 -6.76 -14.35 -19.41
C LYS A 153 -6.20 -13.50 -20.56
N TYR A 154 -5.59 -12.36 -20.25
CA TYR A 154 -5.07 -11.42 -21.25
C TYR A 154 -3.55 -11.39 -21.36
N GLY A 155 -2.82 -12.20 -20.58
CA GLY A 155 -1.35 -12.21 -20.52
C GLY A 155 -0.76 -10.93 -19.93
N ALA A 156 -1.54 -10.22 -19.11
CA ALA A 156 -1.17 -8.96 -18.47
C ALA A 156 -0.51 -9.19 -17.10
N LYS A 157 -0.20 -8.10 -16.39
CA LYS A 157 0.55 -8.13 -15.14
C LYS A 157 -0.22 -7.53 -13.97
N VAL A 158 0.23 -7.92 -12.75
CA VAL A 158 -0.32 -7.43 -11.48
C VAL A 158 0.82 -7.01 -10.56
N ILE A 159 0.58 -5.96 -9.77
CA ILE A 159 1.41 -5.59 -8.62
C ILE A 159 0.61 -5.96 -7.37
N GLY A 160 1.24 -6.70 -6.46
CA GLY A 160 0.66 -7.14 -5.19
C GLY A 160 0.79 -6.08 -4.09
N VAL A 161 0.25 -6.39 -2.89
CA VAL A 161 0.21 -5.47 -1.75
C VAL A 161 0.49 -6.16 -0.41
N ASP A 162 0.92 -5.39 0.56
CA ASP A 162 1.19 -5.71 1.97
C ASP A 162 2.33 -6.70 2.19
N VAL A 163 2.29 -7.85 1.55
CA VAL A 163 3.34 -8.90 1.59
C VAL A 163 3.79 -9.22 0.18
N ASP A 164 4.93 -9.89 0.07
CA ASP A 164 5.32 -10.45 -1.23
C ASP A 164 4.30 -11.49 -1.68
N GLN A 165 3.60 -11.19 -2.77
CA GLN A 165 2.56 -12.03 -3.37
C GLN A 165 3.04 -12.79 -4.61
N SER A 166 4.34 -12.75 -4.93
CA SER A 166 4.93 -13.44 -6.10
C SER A 166 4.66 -14.95 -6.13
N TYR A 167 4.48 -15.56 -4.94
CA TYR A 167 4.17 -16.99 -4.80
C TYR A 167 2.74 -17.36 -5.24
N ILE A 168 1.84 -16.37 -5.40
CA ILE A 168 0.43 -16.60 -5.74
C ILE A 168 0.28 -16.92 -7.23
N ASP A 169 0.94 -16.12 -8.09
CA ASP A 169 0.84 -16.27 -9.54
C ASP A 169 2.04 -15.63 -10.25
N GLU A 170 2.42 -16.15 -11.42
CA GLU A 170 3.52 -15.61 -12.24
C GLU A 170 3.20 -14.26 -12.89
N CYS A 171 1.93 -13.87 -12.98
CA CYS A 171 1.56 -12.55 -13.46
C CYS A 171 1.88 -11.44 -12.46
N ILE A 172 2.16 -11.76 -11.18
CA ILE A 172 2.56 -10.80 -10.16
C ILE A 172 4.05 -10.49 -10.31
N ILE A 173 4.36 -9.27 -10.75
CA ILE A 173 5.73 -8.87 -11.09
C ILE A 173 6.52 -8.26 -9.93
N THR A 174 5.85 -7.72 -8.94
CA THR A 174 6.37 -7.20 -7.67
C THR A 174 5.22 -6.97 -6.70
N SER A 175 5.51 -6.52 -5.46
CA SER A 175 4.49 -6.21 -4.46
C SER A 175 4.90 -4.96 -3.67
N ALA A 176 3.97 -4.03 -3.45
CA ALA A 176 4.17 -2.90 -2.56
C ALA A 176 3.96 -3.35 -1.10
N MET A 177 5.05 -3.62 -0.39
CA MET A 177 5.05 -4.32 0.90
C MET A 177 5.05 -3.38 2.09
N LYS A 178 4.50 -3.90 3.19
CA LYS A 178 4.73 -3.48 4.58
C LYS A 178 5.50 -4.57 5.30
N GLN A 179 6.50 -4.21 6.10
CA GLN A 179 7.28 -5.16 6.90
C GLN A 179 6.55 -5.49 8.22
N LEU A 180 5.36 -6.08 8.09
CA LEU A 180 4.44 -6.37 9.20
C LEU A 180 5.10 -7.19 10.31
N GLN A 181 5.93 -8.17 9.94
CA GLN A 181 6.65 -9.00 10.90
C GLN A 181 7.70 -8.17 11.65
N ASN A 182 8.55 -7.44 10.96
CA ASN A 182 9.64 -6.64 11.55
C ASN A 182 9.10 -5.61 12.54
N VAL A 183 8.01 -4.93 12.17
CA VAL A 183 7.37 -3.93 13.05
C VAL A 183 6.78 -4.59 14.29
N THR A 184 6.11 -5.73 14.12
CA THR A 184 5.55 -6.49 15.25
C THR A 184 6.66 -6.97 16.20
N GLU A 185 7.74 -7.51 15.66
CA GLU A 185 8.92 -7.95 16.45
C GLU A 185 9.57 -6.77 17.18
N THR A 186 9.72 -5.62 16.51
CA THR A 186 10.27 -4.39 17.13
C THR A 186 9.47 -3.98 18.37
N VAL A 187 8.15 -4.00 18.30
CA VAL A 187 7.27 -3.61 19.41
C VAL A 187 7.23 -4.69 20.50
N LEU A 188 7.29 -5.96 20.13
CA LEU A 188 7.41 -7.07 21.07
C LEU A 188 8.74 -7.01 21.84
N ASP A 189 9.84 -6.68 21.17
CA ASP A 189 11.14 -6.52 21.80
C ASP A 189 11.14 -5.33 22.77
N ALA A 190 10.48 -4.22 22.42
CA ALA A 190 10.31 -3.10 23.34
C ALA A 190 9.53 -3.51 24.59
N LEU A 191 8.47 -4.31 24.47
CA LEU A 191 7.74 -4.87 25.59
C LEU A 191 8.65 -5.75 26.46
N ASN A 192 9.39 -6.68 25.85
CA ASN A 192 10.26 -7.63 26.55
C ASN A 192 11.44 -6.97 27.27
N THR A 193 11.92 -5.85 26.75
CA THR A 193 13.04 -5.08 27.33
C THR A 193 12.62 -3.98 28.30
N GLY A 194 11.32 -3.83 28.56
CA GLY A 194 10.78 -2.82 29.47
C GLY A 194 10.71 -1.41 28.88
N SER A 195 10.74 -1.30 27.55
CA SER A 195 10.65 -0.03 26.80
C SER A 195 9.28 0.15 26.12
N TRP A 196 8.24 -0.46 26.68
CA TRP A 196 6.88 -0.40 26.13
C TRP A 196 6.35 1.04 25.96
N ASP A 197 6.73 1.95 26.82
CA ASP A 197 6.34 3.37 26.80
C ASP A 197 6.80 4.12 25.53
N VAL A 198 7.69 3.52 24.74
CA VAL A 198 8.05 4.03 23.41
C VAL A 198 6.84 3.97 22.48
N TYR A 199 6.05 2.91 22.56
CA TYR A 199 4.91 2.62 21.67
C TYR A 199 3.55 2.66 22.36
N GLY A 200 3.47 2.27 23.63
CA GLY A 200 2.23 2.23 24.41
C GLY A 200 1.56 3.59 24.55
N GLY A 201 0.26 3.65 24.37
CA GLY A 201 -0.54 4.87 24.38
C GLY A 201 -0.37 5.75 23.13
N LYS A 202 0.16 5.20 22.03
CA LYS A 202 0.52 6.00 20.85
C LYS A 202 0.08 5.33 19.54
N VAL A 203 -0.03 6.15 18.51
CA VAL A 203 -0.03 5.72 17.12
C VAL A 203 1.37 6.01 16.54
N SER A 204 2.09 4.97 16.16
CA SER A 204 3.44 5.06 15.60
C SER A 204 3.40 4.73 14.12
N ASN A 205 3.96 5.63 13.29
CA ASN A 205 4.06 5.41 11.85
C ASN A 205 5.46 4.89 11.51
N PHE A 206 5.52 3.90 10.61
CA PHE A 206 6.75 3.25 10.17
C PHE A 206 7.00 3.56 8.70
N SER A 207 8.11 4.22 8.43
CA SER A 207 8.49 4.74 7.12
C SER A 207 9.90 4.30 6.72
N LEU A 208 10.32 4.65 5.51
CA LEU A 208 11.69 4.44 5.04
C LEU A 208 12.72 5.30 5.79
N ALA A 209 12.31 6.44 6.35
CA ALA A 209 13.22 7.28 7.12
C ALA A 209 13.62 6.67 8.47
N GLU A 210 12.77 5.81 9.04
CA GLU A 210 12.99 5.14 10.32
C GLU A 210 13.57 3.74 10.18
N GLY A 211 13.49 3.17 8.97
CA GLY A 211 13.98 1.84 8.66
C GLY A 211 13.34 1.27 7.39
N GLU A 212 13.70 0.04 7.07
CA GLU A 212 13.15 -0.63 5.88
C GLU A 212 11.75 -1.23 6.17
N TYR A 213 10.79 -0.37 6.53
CA TYR A 213 9.45 -0.83 6.95
C TYR A 213 8.43 -0.90 5.81
N VAL A 214 8.73 -0.28 4.68
CA VAL A 214 7.93 -0.35 3.45
C VAL A 214 8.86 -0.49 2.24
N GLY A 215 8.36 -1.01 1.11
CA GLY A 215 9.18 -1.14 -0.10
C GLY A 215 8.70 -2.22 -1.05
N LEU A 216 9.58 -2.68 -1.94
CA LEU A 216 9.34 -3.79 -2.86
C LEU A 216 10.25 -4.97 -2.49
N PRO A 217 9.85 -6.23 -2.78
CA PRO A 217 10.73 -7.39 -2.60
C PRO A 217 11.88 -7.32 -3.62
N THR A 218 13.08 -7.72 -3.19
CA THR A 218 14.28 -7.69 -4.04
C THR A 218 14.88 -9.07 -4.29
N ASP A 219 14.24 -10.11 -3.77
CA ASP A 219 14.64 -11.49 -4.01
C ASP A 219 14.43 -11.86 -5.49
N ALA A 220 15.32 -12.70 -6.04
CA ALA A 220 15.33 -13.04 -7.46
C ALA A 220 14.02 -13.69 -7.97
N ASP A 221 13.32 -14.41 -7.10
CA ASP A 221 12.05 -15.06 -7.46
C ASP A 221 10.86 -14.08 -7.43
N SER A 222 11.00 -12.95 -6.72
CA SER A 222 9.96 -11.95 -6.51
C SER A 222 10.13 -10.71 -7.37
N TRP A 223 11.37 -10.40 -7.76
CA TRP A 223 11.70 -9.31 -8.67
C TRP A 223 11.55 -9.75 -10.13
N ARG A 224 10.37 -9.54 -10.70
CA ARG A 224 10.07 -9.93 -12.10
C ARG A 224 10.01 -8.74 -13.05
N LEU A 225 10.61 -7.62 -12.65
CA LEU A 225 10.88 -6.48 -13.52
C LEU A 225 12.06 -6.79 -14.43
N THR A 226 12.02 -6.36 -15.69
CA THR A 226 12.96 -6.81 -16.73
C THR A 226 13.99 -5.75 -17.10
N THR A 227 13.64 -4.49 -17.04
CA THR A 227 14.50 -3.34 -17.36
C THR A 227 14.89 -2.54 -16.14
N PHE A 228 13.99 -2.34 -15.20
CA PHE A 228 14.27 -1.65 -13.96
C PHE A 228 15.01 -2.57 -12.99
N THR A 229 16.19 -2.15 -12.56
CA THR A 229 17.10 -2.96 -11.75
C THR A 229 16.92 -2.72 -10.25
N VAL A 230 17.36 -3.70 -9.42
CA VAL A 230 17.39 -3.56 -7.95
C VAL A 230 18.28 -2.39 -7.52
N ASP A 231 19.37 -2.11 -8.23
CA ASP A 231 20.26 -0.98 -7.92
C ASP A 231 19.56 0.36 -8.16
N GLU A 232 18.82 0.51 -9.25
CA GLU A 232 18.01 1.71 -9.52
C GLU A 232 16.89 1.87 -8.51
N TYR A 233 16.21 0.79 -8.15
CA TYR A 233 15.22 0.78 -7.08
C TYR A 233 15.81 1.25 -5.74
N THR A 234 16.99 0.72 -5.38
CA THR A 234 17.66 1.09 -4.13
C THR A 234 17.98 2.59 -4.09
N ALA A 235 18.42 3.16 -5.20
CA ALA A 235 18.71 4.60 -5.29
C ALA A 235 17.46 5.46 -5.04
N VAL A 236 16.30 5.07 -5.59
CA VAL A 236 15.03 5.78 -5.38
C VAL A 236 14.52 5.58 -3.94
N LYS A 237 14.60 4.37 -3.41
CA LYS A 237 14.28 4.07 -2.01
C LYS A 237 15.09 4.93 -1.05
N ASP A 238 16.40 5.03 -1.25
CA ASP A 238 17.31 5.83 -0.43
C ASP A 238 17.01 7.35 -0.57
N ALA A 239 16.62 7.80 -1.74
CA ALA A 239 16.19 9.19 -1.95
C ALA A 239 14.91 9.53 -1.17
N ILE A 240 13.96 8.60 -1.06
CA ILE A 240 12.78 8.75 -0.20
C ILE A 240 13.19 8.71 1.27
N ALA A 241 14.01 7.73 1.68
CA ALA A 241 14.47 7.58 3.06
C ALA A 241 15.22 8.82 3.57
N SER A 242 16.02 9.45 2.71
CA SER A 242 16.75 10.68 3.04
C SER A 242 15.90 11.96 2.97
N GLY A 243 14.66 11.88 2.49
CA GLY A 243 13.79 13.03 2.26
C GLY A 243 14.15 13.87 1.03
N SER A 244 15.03 13.37 0.15
CA SER A 244 15.33 14.01 -1.14
C SER A 244 14.15 13.91 -2.11
N ILE A 245 13.38 12.82 -2.01
CA ILE A 245 12.05 12.66 -2.61
C ILE A 245 11.03 12.67 -1.48
N VAL A 246 10.08 13.59 -1.55
CA VAL A 246 8.97 13.68 -0.60
C VAL A 246 7.70 13.23 -1.32
N VAL A 247 7.09 12.17 -0.83
CA VAL A 247 5.80 11.66 -1.34
C VAL A 247 4.68 12.27 -0.53
N ASP A 248 3.70 12.86 -1.19
CA ASP A 248 2.50 13.36 -0.52
C ASP A 248 1.70 12.18 0.08
N ASN A 249 1.44 12.25 1.38
CA ASN A 249 0.77 11.23 2.17
C ASN A 249 -0.72 11.52 2.41
N SER A 250 -1.33 12.39 1.61
CA SER A 250 -2.76 12.69 1.70
C SER A 250 -3.59 11.41 1.64
N SER A 251 -4.60 11.34 2.50
CA SER A 251 -5.58 10.24 2.53
C SER A 251 -7.01 10.74 2.29
N ASP A 252 -7.16 11.96 1.77
CA ASP A 252 -8.46 12.51 1.37
C ASP A 252 -8.83 12.02 -0.04
N SER A 253 -9.82 11.14 -0.12
CA SER A 253 -10.30 10.60 -1.40
C SER A 253 -10.95 11.64 -2.32
N ALA A 254 -11.25 12.83 -1.81
CA ALA A 254 -11.80 13.93 -2.60
C ALA A 254 -10.71 14.76 -3.31
N VAL A 255 -9.44 14.57 -2.94
CA VAL A 255 -8.30 15.34 -3.48
C VAL A 255 -7.33 14.39 -4.15
N THR A 256 -7.35 14.37 -5.49
CA THR A 256 -6.42 13.54 -6.27
C THR A 256 -5.02 14.14 -6.35
N PRO A 257 -3.96 13.34 -6.45
CA PRO A 257 -2.61 13.84 -6.69
C PRO A 257 -2.53 14.71 -7.94
N ALA A 258 -1.77 15.80 -7.85
CA ALA A 258 -1.40 16.56 -9.04
C ALA A 258 -0.43 15.72 -9.90
N VAL A 259 -0.63 15.74 -11.20
CA VAL A 259 0.21 15.03 -12.17
C VAL A 259 0.72 15.99 -13.25
N SER A 260 1.81 15.62 -13.91
CA SER A 260 2.41 16.35 -15.01
C SER A 260 1.60 16.22 -16.31
N GLU A 261 2.07 16.90 -17.36
CA GLU A 261 1.50 16.75 -18.72
C GLU A 261 1.73 15.35 -19.32
N HIS A 262 2.66 14.58 -18.76
CA HIS A 262 2.96 13.22 -19.21
C HIS A 262 2.01 12.16 -18.63
N THR A 263 1.15 12.51 -17.69
CA THR A 263 0.29 11.54 -17.02
C THR A 263 -1.19 11.88 -17.19
N THR A 264 -1.95 10.92 -17.68
CA THR A 264 -3.42 10.96 -17.68
C THR A 264 -3.95 9.99 -16.63
N ALA A 265 -4.48 10.51 -15.51
CA ALA A 265 -5.08 9.69 -14.47
C ALA A 265 -6.62 9.74 -14.56
N ASN A 266 -7.22 8.60 -14.86
CA ASN A 266 -8.67 8.41 -15.03
C ASN A 266 -9.26 7.84 -13.74
N TYR A 267 -9.85 8.68 -12.91
CA TYR A 267 -10.54 8.25 -11.70
C TYR A 267 -11.96 7.79 -12.04
N ILE A 268 -12.19 6.48 -11.99
CA ILE A 268 -13.42 5.82 -12.40
C ILE A 268 -14.18 5.41 -11.15
N GLY A 269 -15.28 6.09 -10.88
CA GLY A 269 -16.16 5.84 -9.71
C GLY A 269 -16.95 4.54 -9.79
#